data_5a7784e05e03c829c904d5cb23200338
#
_entry.id   5a7784e05e03c829c904d5cb23200338
#
_cell.length_a   1.000
_cell.length_b   1.000
_cell.length_c   1.000
_cell.angle_alpha   90.00
_cell.angle_beta   90.00
_cell.angle_gamma   90.00
#
_symmetry.space_group_name_H-M   'P 1'
#
loop_
_entity.id
_entity.type
_entity.pdbx_description
1 polymer ?
#
loop_
_entity_poly.entity_id
_entity_poly.type
_entity_poly.pdbx_seq_one_letter_code
_entity_poly.pdbx_strand_id
1 'polypeptide(L)'
;MRRPGPDLQPGLRLGLRANLAQFSLLVGVNALVGGMVGQERTLLSLLATQVFGLVALTAALTYIVAFGAVKAATNFAAGALSDRLGRKPVLVAGWLVGLPVPVLLIWAPSWGWIIAANVLLGVNQGLCWSITVIMKIDLAGPKRRGLAMGLNEAAGYGAVALTAWLTGLIAARAGLRPEPFFLGLAYAGLGLGLSSLAVRETRGHANLEASQRPVAVARPAAPGTEAGTEAERPTLPAVFALTSLREPALSAACQAGMVNNLNDGLAWGLLPVFFARHHLSVEAIGVLAAAYPAIWGLGQLLTGPLSDRLGRKPLITWGMWLQAAALAATATLRGYPAWLAAAALLGVGTAMVYPTLLAAIGDVAHPRWRASAVGVYRLWRDAGFAIGALLAGMVADLLGMAAAIWTVAGLTAASGVIVAIRMYETLHLPVPASRP
;
A
#
# COMPACT_ATOMS: atom_id res chain seq x y z
N MET A 1 32.64 -26.64 -11.33
CA MET A 1 31.31 -27.27 -11.18
C MET A 1 30.26 -26.32 -11.72
N ARG A 2 29.60 -26.66 -12.84
CA ARG A 2 28.48 -25.92 -13.40
C ARG A 2 27.30 -26.04 -12.42
N ARG A 3 26.76 -24.91 -11.92
CA ARG A 3 25.51 -24.93 -11.18
C ARG A 3 24.44 -25.54 -12.09
N PRO A 4 23.61 -26.47 -11.60
CA PRO A 4 22.50 -27.00 -12.39
C PRO A 4 21.65 -25.84 -12.85
N GLY A 5 21.31 -25.79 -14.13
CA GLY A 5 20.39 -24.81 -14.69
C GLY A 5 19.03 -24.86 -13.98
N PRO A 6 18.24 -23.80 -13.97
CA PRO A 6 16.95 -23.80 -13.30
C PRO A 6 16.09 -24.92 -13.93
N ASP A 7 15.56 -25.81 -13.06
CA ASP A 7 14.60 -26.84 -13.45
C ASP A 7 13.36 -26.16 -14.04
N LEU A 8 13.34 -26.02 -15.35
CA LEU A 8 12.20 -25.49 -16.09
C LEU A 8 11.14 -26.57 -16.15
N GLN A 9 10.08 -26.45 -15.41
CA GLN A 9 8.93 -27.35 -15.47
C GLN A 9 8.33 -27.34 -16.90
N PRO A 10 8.16 -28.49 -17.58
CA PRO A 10 7.55 -28.54 -18.90
C PRO A 10 6.12 -27.97 -18.84
N GLY A 11 5.76 -27.10 -19.79
CA GLY A 11 4.42 -26.58 -19.95
C GLY A 11 4.14 -25.23 -19.31
N LEU A 12 5.10 -24.59 -18.58
CA LEU A 12 4.94 -23.23 -18.07
C LEU A 12 4.85 -22.22 -19.22
N ARG A 13 3.88 -21.31 -19.15
CA ARG A 13 3.69 -20.23 -20.13
C ARG A 13 3.51 -18.89 -19.39
N LEU A 14 4.23 -17.87 -19.85
CA LEU A 14 4.03 -16.49 -19.38
C LEU A 14 2.82 -15.87 -20.07
N GLY A 15 2.13 -14.99 -19.36
CA GLY A 15 1.05 -14.19 -19.90
C GLY A 15 -0.29 -14.38 -19.18
N LEU A 16 -1.02 -13.29 -19.08
CA LEU A 16 -2.26 -13.20 -18.32
C LEU A 16 -3.32 -14.23 -18.81
N ARG A 17 -3.47 -14.39 -20.14
CA ARG A 17 -4.46 -15.33 -20.70
C ARG A 17 -4.13 -16.78 -20.40
N ALA A 18 -2.85 -17.15 -20.44
CA ALA A 18 -2.40 -18.50 -20.16
C ALA A 18 -2.58 -18.89 -18.67
N ASN A 19 -2.57 -17.91 -17.78
CA ASN A 19 -2.62 -18.09 -16.33
C ASN A 19 -3.86 -17.48 -15.68
N LEU A 20 -4.94 -17.23 -16.44
CA LEU A 20 -6.09 -16.45 -15.99
C LEU A 20 -6.72 -16.99 -14.70
N ALA A 21 -6.87 -18.32 -14.59
CA ALA A 21 -7.46 -18.94 -13.40
C ALA A 21 -6.64 -18.68 -12.13
N GLN A 22 -5.32 -18.88 -12.18
CA GLN A 22 -4.44 -18.61 -11.04
C GLN A 22 -4.33 -17.11 -10.75
N PHE A 23 -4.32 -16.27 -11.79
CA PHE A 23 -4.32 -14.83 -11.65
C PHE A 23 -5.58 -14.34 -10.94
N SER A 24 -6.77 -14.77 -11.38
CA SER A 24 -8.05 -14.40 -10.77
C SER A 24 -8.18 -14.91 -9.33
N LEU A 25 -7.68 -16.12 -9.05
CA LEU A 25 -7.62 -16.65 -7.69
C LEU A 25 -6.75 -15.76 -6.79
N LEU A 26 -5.57 -15.33 -7.26
CA LEU A 26 -4.69 -14.43 -6.52
C LEU A 26 -5.28 -13.02 -6.34
N VAL A 27 -6.11 -12.55 -7.27
CA VAL A 27 -6.90 -11.32 -7.12
C VAL A 27 -7.91 -11.50 -5.98
N GLY A 28 -8.63 -12.62 -5.95
CA GLY A 28 -9.55 -12.96 -4.87
C GLY A 28 -8.85 -13.11 -3.50
N VAL A 29 -7.70 -13.79 -3.46
CA VAL A 29 -6.89 -13.89 -2.23
C VAL A 29 -6.43 -12.52 -1.76
N ASN A 30 -6.04 -11.62 -2.67
CA ASN A 30 -5.68 -10.25 -2.30
C ASN A 30 -6.87 -9.43 -1.79
N ALA A 31 -8.06 -9.68 -2.31
CA ALA A 31 -9.28 -9.07 -1.76
C ALA A 31 -9.52 -9.50 -0.30
N LEU A 32 -9.30 -10.79 0.03
CA LEU A 32 -9.38 -11.26 1.42
C LEU A 32 -8.32 -10.60 2.32
N VAL A 33 -7.10 -10.37 1.79
CA VAL A 33 -6.05 -9.61 2.49
C VAL A 33 -6.51 -8.18 2.77
N GLY A 34 -7.13 -7.53 1.78
CA GLY A 34 -7.74 -6.19 1.94
C GLY A 34 -8.86 -6.20 2.98
N GLY A 35 -9.73 -7.22 2.99
CA GLY A 35 -10.79 -7.40 3.97
C GLY A 35 -10.27 -7.44 5.41
N MET A 36 -9.14 -8.11 5.66
CA MET A 36 -8.50 -8.15 6.98
C MET A 36 -8.13 -6.77 7.52
N VAL A 37 -7.71 -5.84 6.67
CA VAL A 37 -7.46 -4.44 7.07
C VAL A 37 -8.77 -3.67 7.17
N GLY A 38 -9.69 -3.89 6.22
CA GLY A 38 -10.96 -3.18 6.15
C GLY A 38 -11.81 -3.29 7.41
N GLN A 39 -11.79 -4.46 8.07
CA GLN A 39 -12.56 -4.70 9.30
C GLN A 39 -12.20 -3.76 10.46
N GLU A 40 -10.99 -3.21 10.46
CA GLU A 40 -10.50 -2.37 11.55
C GLU A 40 -10.73 -0.88 11.30
N ARG A 41 -10.85 -0.48 10.02
CA ARG A 41 -10.85 0.92 9.59
C ARG A 41 -11.93 1.79 10.21
N THR A 42 -13.12 1.26 10.38
CA THR A 42 -14.25 1.99 10.96
C THR A 42 -14.27 1.92 12.47
N LEU A 43 -13.81 0.82 13.05
CA LEU A 43 -14.18 0.43 14.40
C LEU A 43 -13.11 0.60 15.46
N LEU A 44 -11.81 0.34 15.15
CA LEU A 44 -10.80 0.23 16.22
C LEU A 44 -10.59 1.52 17.00
N SER A 45 -10.57 2.67 16.34
CA SER A 45 -10.44 3.94 17.04
C SER A 45 -11.69 4.30 17.86
N LEU A 46 -12.88 3.90 17.40
CA LEU A 46 -14.11 4.01 18.18
C LEU A 46 -14.10 3.04 19.37
N LEU A 47 -13.66 1.81 19.16
CA LEU A 47 -13.51 0.80 20.21
C LEU A 47 -12.56 1.28 21.31
N ALA A 48 -11.42 1.90 20.91
CA ALA A 48 -10.44 2.48 21.83
C ALA A 48 -11.08 3.48 22.80
N THR A 49 -11.87 4.40 22.26
CA THR A 49 -12.44 5.50 23.03
C THR A 49 -13.75 5.10 23.76
N GLN A 50 -14.63 4.33 23.11
CA GLN A 50 -15.97 4.04 23.63
C GLN A 50 -16.04 2.79 24.49
N VAL A 51 -15.19 1.76 24.21
CA VAL A 51 -15.21 0.48 24.92
C VAL A 51 -14.06 0.37 25.91
N PHE A 52 -12.82 0.75 25.48
CA PHE A 52 -11.65 0.69 26.35
C PHE A 52 -11.42 1.99 27.15
N GLY A 53 -12.20 3.04 26.91
CA GLY A 53 -12.15 4.28 27.66
C GLY A 53 -10.84 5.08 27.54
N LEU A 54 -10.12 4.90 26.44
CA LEU A 54 -8.86 5.62 26.21
C LEU A 54 -9.15 7.09 25.91
N VAL A 55 -8.72 7.96 26.80
CA VAL A 55 -8.90 9.42 26.70
C VAL A 55 -7.89 10.03 25.73
N ALA A 56 -6.62 9.64 25.87
CA ALA A 56 -5.55 10.13 25.00
C ALA A 56 -5.66 9.50 23.60
N LEU A 57 -5.76 10.34 22.59
CA LEU A 57 -5.86 9.90 21.19
C LEU A 57 -4.55 9.25 20.72
N THR A 58 -3.40 9.72 21.22
CA THR A 58 -2.12 9.04 20.99
C THR A 58 -2.18 7.56 21.41
N ALA A 59 -2.73 7.29 22.61
CA ALA A 59 -2.91 5.91 23.09
C ALA A 59 -3.92 5.13 22.22
N ALA A 60 -5.01 5.77 21.83
CA ALA A 60 -6.04 5.16 20.98
C ALA A 60 -5.50 4.77 19.59
N LEU A 61 -4.49 5.46 19.06
CA LEU A 61 -3.93 5.20 17.73
C LEU A 61 -2.69 4.28 17.74
N THR A 62 -2.27 3.77 18.90
CA THR A 62 -1.09 2.88 19.03
C THR A 62 -1.18 1.62 18.18
N TYR A 63 -2.38 1.12 17.90
CA TYR A 63 -2.58 -0.03 17.03
C TYR A 63 -2.11 0.23 15.58
N ILE A 64 -2.34 1.45 15.05
CA ILE A 64 -1.86 1.84 13.71
C ILE A 64 -0.33 1.99 13.71
N VAL A 65 0.24 2.52 14.79
CA VAL A 65 1.70 2.63 14.96
C VAL A 65 2.34 1.23 14.91
N ALA A 66 1.78 0.29 15.68
CA ALA A 66 2.25 -1.10 15.70
C ALA A 66 2.10 -1.77 14.33
N PHE A 67 0.92 -1.65 13.71
CA PHE A 67 0.62 -2.17 12.37
C PHE A 67 1.60 -1.61 11.33
N GLY A 68 1.73 -0.28 11.24
CA GLY A 68 2.52 0.39 10.22
C GLY A 68 4.01 0.08 10.32
N ALA A 69 4.58 0.10 11.54
CA ALA A 69 5.98 -0.22 11.78
C ALA A 69 6.30 -1.66 11.39
N VAL A 70 5.47 -2.62 11.84
CA VAL A 70 5.68 -4.04 11.55
C VAL A 70 5.46 -4.34 10.07
N LYS A 71 4.43 -3.76 9.45
CA LYS A 71 4.18 -3.91 8.01
C LYS A 71 5.35 -3.39 7.18
N ALA A 72 5.90 -2.22 7.53
CA ALA A 72 7.03 -1.62 6.83
C ALA A 72 8.27 -2.56 6.87
N ALA A 73 8.61 -3.06 8.04
CA ALA A 73 9.72 -4.00 8.22
C ALA A 73 9.49 -5.32 7.47
N THR A 74 8.27 -5.87 7.58
CA THR A 74 7.91 -7.14 6.94
C THR A 74 7.87 -7.02 5.41
N ASN A 75 7.35 -5.95 4.85
CA ASN A 75 7.38 -5.68 3.41
C ASN A 75 8.80 -5.64 2.84
N PHE A 76 9.73 -5.01 3.58
CA PHE A 76 11.14 -4.96 3.19
C PHE A 76 11.75 -6.36 3.11
N ALA A 77 11.40 -7.25 4.05
CA ALA A 77 11.92 -8.62 4.11
C ALA A 77 11.20 -9.61 3.18
N ALA A 78 9.92 -9.37 2.84
CA ALA A 78 9.05 -10.33 2.13
C ALA A 78 9.60 -10.77 0.78
N GLY A 79 10.19 -9.86 0.00
CA GLY A 79 10.80 -10.17 -1.28
C GLY A 79 11.94 -11.19 -1.15
N ALA A 80 12.91 -10.88 -0.29
CA ALA A 80 14.07 -11.74 -0.05
C ALA A 80 13.66 -13.11 0.53
N LEU A 81 12.68 -13.12 1.41
CA LEU A 81 12.15 -14.34 2.01
C LEU A 81 11.49 -15.24 0.94
N SER A 82 10.70 -14.65 0.05
CA SER A 82 10.03 -15.39 -1.03
C SER A 82 10.99 -15.92 -2.09
N ASP A 83 12.12 -15.25 -2.30
CA ASP A 83 13.17 -15.75 -3.21
C ASP A 83 13.88 -16.99 -2.65
N ARG A 84 13.98 -17.09 -1.33
CA ARG A 84 14.61 -18.24 -0.66
C ARG A 84 13.65 -19.42 -0.48
N LEU A 85 12.48 -19.17 0.08
CA LEU A 85 11.52 -20.20 0.50
C LEU A 85 10.49 -20.55 -0.58
N GLY A 86 10.29 -19.70 -1.61
CA GLY A 86 9.20 -19.78 -2.57
C GLY A 86 8.06 -18.82 -2.23
N ARG A 87 7.21 -18.54 -3.24
CA ARG A 87 6.10 -17.57 -3.07
C ARG A 87 4.96 -18.17 -2.25
N LYS A 88 4.52 -19.37 -2.58
CA LYS A 88 3.41 -20.03 -1.90
C LYS A 88 3.67 -20.28 -0.41
N PRO A 89 4.81 -20.83 0.04
CA PRO A 89 5.08 -21.01 1.47
C PRO A 89 5.02 -19.72 2.26
N VAL A 90 5.55 -18.60 1.71
CA VAL A 90 5.53 -17.30 2.38
C VAL A 90 4.11 -16.74 2.45
N LEU A 91 3.28 -16.92 1.41
CA LEU A 91 1.87 -16.54 1.42
C LEU A 91 1.09 -17.31 2.50
N VAL A 92 1.28 -18.63 2.57
CA VAL A 92 0.63 -19.48 3.58
C VAL A 92 1.08 -19.09 5.00
N ALA A 93 2.39 -18.87 5.21
CA ALA A 93 2.90 -18.39 6.49
C ALA A 93 2.28 -17.05 6.90
N GLY A 94 2.11 -16.13 5.94
CA GLY A 94 1.41 -14.86 6.19
C GLY A 94 -0.03 -15.05 6.67
N TRP A 95 -0.78 -15.99 6.09
CA TRP A 95 -2.13 -16.32 6.53
C TRP A 95 -2.16 -17.02 7.89
N LEU A 96 -1.21 -17.92 8.18
CA LEU A 96 -1.11 -18.56 9.51
C LEU A 96 -0.89 -17.51 10.61
N VAL A 97 -0.06 -16.51 10.36
CA VAL A 97 0.13 -15.38 11.29
C VAL A 97 -1.12 -14.50 11.36
N GLY A 98 -1.88 -14.36 10.27
CA GLY A 98 -3.12 -13.60 10.24
C GLY A 98 -4.31 -14.28 10.93
N LEU A 99 -4.30 -15.60 11.07
CA LEU A 99 -5.43 -16.38 11.62
C LEU A 99 -5.81 -15.96 13.05
N PRO A 100 -4.88 -15.71 13.99
CA PRO A 100 -5.22 -15.25 15.35
C PRO A 100 -5.79 -13.83 15.41
N VAL A 101 -5.59 -13.00 14.40
CA VAL A 101 -5.95 -11.57 14.45
C VAL A 101 -7.42 -11.35 14.82
N PRO A 102 -8.39 -11.86 14.06
CA PRO A 102 -9.81 -11.65 14.40
C PRO A 102 -10.19 -12.27 15.75
N VAL A 103 -9.56 -13.38 16.13
CA VAL A 103 -9.76 -14.02 17.44
C VAL A 103 -9.36 -13.08 18.57
N LEU A 104 -8.20 -12.45 18.46
CA LEU A 104 -7.72 -11.47 19.44
C LEU A 104 -8.61 -10.24 19.49
N LEU A 105 -9.12 -9.74 18.35
CA LEU A 105 -10.03 -8.59 18.31
C LEU A 105 -11.38 -8.89 18.98
N ILE A 106 -11.92 -10.10 18.78
CA ILE A 106 -13.21 -10.54 19.35
C ILE A 106 -13.11 -10.62 20.88
N TRP A 107 -12.07 -11.26 21.39
CA TRP A 107 -11.95 -11.56 22.83
C TRP A 107 -10.96 -10.70 23.60
N ALA A 108 -10.48 -9.60 23.01
CA ALA A 108 -9.51 -8.71 23.66
C ALA A 108 -10.00 -8.24 25.05
N PRO A 109 -9.35 -8.63 26.15
CA PRO A 109 -9.69 -8.15 27.49
C PRO A 109 -9.12 -6.76 27.78
N SER A 110 -8.12 -6.33 27.03
CA SER A 110 -7.48 -5.03 27.18
C SER A 110 -6.93 -4.52 25.84
N TRP A 111 -6.61 -3.23 25.80
CA TRP A 111 -6.06 -2.58 24.60
C TRP A 111 -4.74 -3.20 24.10
N GLY A 112 -3.93 -3.74 25.01
CA GLY A 112 -2.70 -4.45 24.65
C GLY A 112 -2.93 -5.64 23.71
N TRP A 113 -4.05 -6.34 23.83
CA TRP A 113 -4.42 -7.44 22.92
C TRP A 113 -4.78 -6.92 21.51
N ILE A 114 -5.39 -5.74 21.43
CA ILE A 114 -5.64 -5.08 20.14
C ILE A 114 -4.33 -4.70 19.46
N ILE A 115 -3.36 -4.17 20.23
CA ILE A 115 -2.01 -3.87 19.71
C ILE A 115 -1.32 -5.16 19.23
N ALA A 116 -1.39 -6.25 20.00
CA ALA A 116 -0.83 -7.55 19.60
C ALA A 116 -1.49 -8.08 18.31
N ALA A 117 -2.80 -7.97 18.18
CA ALA A 117 -3.51 -8.31 16.94
C ALA A 117 -2.98 -7.51 15.74
N ASN A 118 -2.71 -6.21 15.94
CA ASN A 118 -2.21 -5.33 14.89
C ASN A 118 -0.73 -5.57 14.54
N VAL A 119 0.10 -6.03 15.46
CA VAL A 119 1.44 -6.56 15.15
C VAL A 119 1.33 -7.77 14.22
N LEU A 120 0.46 -8.74 14.55
CA LEU A 120 0.25 -9.91 13.70
C LEU A 120 -0.38 -9.53 12.34
N LEU A 121 -1.32 -8.59 12.32
CA LEU A 121 -1.90 -8.06 11.08
C LEU A 121 -0.84 -7.37 10.22
N GLY A 122 0.09 -6.63 10.83
CA GLY A 122 1.22 -6.01 10.13
C GLY A 122 2.08 -7.05 9.42
N VAL A 123 2.41 -8.17 10.08
CA VAL A 123 3.14 -9.29 9.46
C VAL A 123 2.31 -9.93 8.35
N ASN A 124 1.04 -10.24 8.60
CA ASN A 124 0.13 -10.80 7.60
C ASN A 124 0.08 -9.94 6.34
N GLN A 125 -0.14 -8.63 6.51
CA GLN A 125 -0.23 -7.68 5.41
C GLN A 125 1.09 -7.55 4.64
N GLY A 126 2.21 -7.46 5.36
CA GLY A 126 3.53 -7.38 4.76
C GLY A 126 3.87 -8.61 3.91
N LEU A 127 3.55 -9.81 4.38
CA LEU A 127 3.76 -11.04 3.62
C LEU A 127 2.71 -11.21 2.51
N CYS A 128 1.43 -11.28 2.86
CA CYS A 128 0.38 -11.67 1.92
C CYS A 128 0.20 -10.66 0.78
N TRP A 129 0.14 -9.35 1.08
CA TRP A 129 -0.01 -8.32 0.05
C TRP A 129 1.18 -8.30 -0.90
N SER A 130 2.40 -8.31 -0.38
CA SER A 130 3.61 -8.32 -1.22
C SER A 130 3.69 -9.57 -2.09
N ILE A 131 3.43 -10.74 -1.52
CA ILE A 131 3.54 -12.00 -2.26
C ILE A 131 2.47 -12.13 -3.33
N THR A 132 1.22 -11.73 -3.07
CA THR A 132 0.17 -11.75 -4.10
C THR A 132 0.49 -10.81 -5.27
N VAL A 133 1.16 -9.66 -5.02
CA VAL A 133 1.68 -8.77 -6.07
C VAL A 133 2.76 -9.48 -6.89
N ILE A 134 3.77 -10.05 -6.22
CA ILE A 134 4.90 -10.74 -6.88
C ILE A 134 4.39 -11.90 -7.74
N MET A 135 3.52 -12.74 -7.19
CA MET A 135 2.95 -13.89 -7.92
C MET A 135 2.18 -13.46 -9.16
N LYS A 136 1.41 -12.38 -9.09
CA LYS A 136 0.68 -11.85 -10.27
C LYS A 136 1.61 -11.28 -11.32
N ILE A 137 2.70 -10.65 -10.92
CA ILE A 137 3.75 -10.19 -11.84
C ILE A 137 4.42 -11.37 -12.53
N ASP A 138 4.77 -12.43 -11.81
CA ASP A 138 5.35 -13.65 -12.34
C ASP A 138 4.45 -14.29 -13.43
N LEU A 139 3.13 -14.36 -13.16
CA LEU A 139 2.15 -14.93 -14.10
C LEU A 139 1.89 -14.05 -15.33
N ALA A 140 1.79 -12.72 -15.12
CA ALA A 140 1.45 -11.78 -16.20
C ALA A 140 2.56 -11.58 -17.21
N GLY A 141 3.82 -11.74 -16.78
CA GLY A 141 5.00 -11.49 -17.59
C GLY A 141 5.20 -9.99 -17.92
N PRO A 142 6.25 -9.62 -18.69
CA PRO A 142 6.69 -8.24 -18.83
C PRO A 142 5.69 -7.31 -19.53
N LYS A 143 4.88 -7.82 -20.45
CA LYS A 143 3.99 -7.02 -21.30
C LYS A 143 2.76 -6.43 -20.58
N ARG A 144 2.31 -7.02 -19.44
CA ARG A 144 1.05 -6.66 -18.76
C ARG A 144 1.19 -6.46 -17.26
N ARG A 145 2.39 -6.12 -16.78
CA ARG A 145 2.65 -5.87 -15.35
C ARG A 145 1.83 -4.73 -14.78
N GLY A 146 1.70 -3.64 -15.51
CA GLY A 146 0.89 -2.50 -15.07
C GLY A 146 -0.57 -2.87 -14.82
N LEU A 147 -1.18 -3.61 -15.76
CA LEU A 147 -2.54 -4.12 -15.60
C LEU A 147 -2.66 -5.06 -14.39
N ALA A 148 -1.68 -5.97 -14.22
CA ALA A 148 -1.67 -6.92 -13.10
C ALA A 148 -1.59 -6.19 -11.75
N MET A 149 -0.78 -5.15 -11.66
CA MET A 149 -0.66 -4.32 -10.46
C MET A 149 -1.94 -3.50 -10.21
N GLY A 150 -2.50 -2.88 -11.24
CA GLY A 150 -3.75 -2.11 -11.13
C GLY A 150 -4.91 -2.98 -10.63
N LEU A 151 -5.08 -4.18 -11.18
CA LEU A 151 -6.10 -5.14 -10.73
C LEU A 151 -5.85 -5.62 -9.29
N ASN A 152 -4.57 -5.81 -8.90
CA ASN A 152 -4.22 -6.17 -7.53
C ASN A 152 -4.69 -5.10 -6.54
N GLU A 153 -4.30 -3.86 -6.79
CA GLU A 153 -4.59 -2.75 -5.89
C GLU A 153 -6.08 -2.44 -5.85
N ALA A 154 -6.76 -2.45 -7.02
CA ALA A 154 -8.20 -2.24 -7.09
C ALA A 154 -8.98 -3.30 -6.29
N ALA A 155 -8.61 -4.58 -6.40
CA ALA A 155 -9.25 -5.64 -5.62
C ALA A 155 -8.98 -5.51 -4.11
N GLY A 156 -7.73 -5.23 -3.74
CA GLY A 156 -7.33 -5.04 -2.34
C GLY A 156 -8.06 -3.88 -1.69
N TYR A 157 -7.98 -2.68 -2.27
CA TYR A 157 -8.61 -1.48 -1.69
C TYR A 157 -10.14 -1.47 -1.86
N GLY A 158 -10.67 -2.08 -2.93
CA GLY A 158 -12.09 -2.32 -3.05
C GLY A 158 -12.64 -3.20 -1.92
N ALA A 159 -11.91 -4.25 -1.55
CA ALA A 159 -12.27 -5.10 -0.41
C ALA A 159 -12.10 -4.39 0.93
N VAL A 160 -11.06 -3.54 1.09
CA VAL A 160 -10.93 -2.65 2.26
C VAL A 160 -12.18 -1.79 2.41
N ALA A 161 -12.60 -1.12 1.32
CA ALA A 161 -13.76 -0.24 1.33
C ALA A 161 -15.06 -0.99 1.65
N LEU A 162 -15.30 -2.10 0.95
CA LEU A 162 -16.49 -2.93 1.19
C LEU A 162 -16.56 -3.41 2.64
N THR A 163 -15.43 -3.88 3.18
CA THR A 163 -15.40 -4.41 4.55
C THR A 163 -15.53 -3.29 5.58
N ALA A 164 -14.93 -2.12 5.38
CA ALA A 164 -15.12 -0.98 6.26
C ALA A 164 -16.58 -0.52 6.33
N TRP A 165 -17.28 -0.52 5.19
CA TRP A 165 -18.71 -0.26 5.14
C TRP A 165 -19.53 -1.34 5.86
N LEU A 166 -19.26 -2.63 5.55
CA LEU A 166 -19.99 -3.76 6.16
C LEU A 166 -19.80 -3.79 7.68
N THR A 167 -18.59 -3.56 8.19
CA THR A 167 -18.34 -3.53 9.63
C THR A 167 -19.05 -2.35 10.31
N GLY A 168 -19.11 -1.18 9.66
CA GLY A 168 -19.91 -0.06 10.13
C GLY A 168 -21.41 -0.39 10.21
N LEU A 169 -21.94 -1.05 9.17
CA LEU A 169 -23.34 -1.48 9.11
C LEU A 169 -23.67 -2.54 10.19
N ILE A 170 -22.79 -3.53 10.37
CA ILE A 170 -22.97 -4.57 11.41
C ILE A 170 -22.89 -3.93 12.79
N ALA A 171 -21.90 -3.06 13.01
CA ALA A 171 -21.72 -2.40 14.30
C ALA A 171 -22.89 -1.48 14.69
N ALA A 172 -23.53 -0.85 13.72
CA ALA A 172 -24.73 -0.04 13.97
C ALA A 172 -25.92 -0.86 14.51
N ARG A 173 -25.97 -2.16 14.21
CA ARG A 173 -27.06 -3.06 14.61
C ARG A 173 -26.72 -3.92 15.82
N ALA A 174 -25.49 -4.42 15.88
CA ALA A 174 -25.06 -5.43 16.84
C ALA A 174 -24.00 -4.90 17.85
N GLY A 175 -23.51 -3.66 17.67
CA GLY A 175 -22.46 -3.08 18.52
C GLY A 175 -21.07 -3.21 17.90
N LEU A 176 -20.11 -2.51 18.54
CA LEU A 176 -18.74 -2.42 18.01
C LEU A 176 -17.97 -3.74 18.04
N ARG A 177 -18.42 -4.70 18.85
CA ARG A 177 -17.79 -6.02 19.07
C ARG A 177 -18.78 -7.00 19.74
N PRO A 178 -18.71 -8.33 19.46
CA PRO A 178 -17.74 -9.05 18.63
C PRO A 178 -18.12 -9.16 17.15
N GLU A 179 -19.39 -8.96 16.78
CA GLU A 179 -20.03 -9.35 15.53
C GLU A 179 -19.29 -8.86 14.26
N PRO A 180 -18.85 -7.60 14.17
CA PRO A 180 -18.15 -7.13 12.96
C PRO A 180 -16.88 -7.91 12.65
N PHE A 181 -16.19 -8.44 13.66
CA PHE A 181 -14.91 -9.14 13.50
C PHE A 181 -15.08 -10.62 13.08
N PHE A 182 -16.30 -11.16 13.05
CA PHE A 182 -16.56 -12.48 12.45
C PHE A 182 -16.25 -12.50 10.95
N LEU A 183 -16.33 -11.35 10.26
CA LEU A 183 -15.86 -11.22 8.88
C LEU A 183 -14.36 -11.54 8.77
N GLY A 184 -13.57 -11.13 9.75
CA GLY A 184 -12.13 -11.41 9.78
C GLY A 184 -11.83 -12.91 9.93
N LEU A 185 -12.61 -13.65 10.70
CA LEU A 185 -12.49 -15.13 10.79
C LEU A 185 -12.75 -15.77 9.43
N ALA A 186 -13.79 -15.32 8.73
CA ALA A 186 -14.10 -15.81 7.38
C ALA A 186 -12.97 -15.48 6.39
N TYR A 187 -12.44 -14.26 6.41
CA TYR A 187 -11.33 -13.85 5.53
C TYR A 187 -10.05 -14.65 5.82
N ALA A 188 -9.68 -14.82 7.08
CA ALA A 188 -8.49 -15.56 7.47
C ALA A 188 -8.59 -17.05 7.10
N GLY A 189 -9.75 -17.67 7.39
CA GLY A 189 -10.01 -19.07 7.05
C GLY A 189 -10.03 -19.33 5.55
N LEU A 190 -10.75 -18.50 4.78
CA LEU A 190 -10.81 -18.60 3.31
C LEU A 190 -9.45 -18.29 2.69
N GLY A 191 -8.74 -17.24 3.17
CA GLY A 191 -7.44 -16.87 2.68
C GLY A 191 -6.39 -17.96 2.88
N LEU A 192 -6.35 -18.57 4.06
CA LEU A 192 -5.49 -19.71 4.36
C LEU A 192 -5.89 -20.93 3.52
N GLY A 193 -7.16 -21.27 3.45
CA GLY A 193 -7.67 -22.41 2.69
C GLY A 193 -7.34 -22.31 1.20
N LEU A 194 -7.70 -21.19 0.56
CA LEU A 194 -7.42 -20.96 -0.85
C LEU A 194 -5.93 -20.93 -1.15
N SER A 195 -5.13 -20.26 -0.29
CA SER A 195 -3.67 -20.16 -0.48
C SER A 195 -2.98 -21.53 -0.34
N SER A 196 -3.46 -22.37 0.60
CA SER A 196 -2.88 -23.68 0.84
C SER A 196 -3.28 -24.70 -0.24
N LEU A 197 -4.57 -24.73 -0.63
CA LEU A 197 -5.14 -25.79 -1.46
C LEU A 197 -5.14 -25.44 -2.95
N ALA A 198 -5.44 -24.20 -3.34
CA ALA A 198 -5.69 -23.82 -4.72
C ALA A 198 -4.59 -22.96 -5.36
N VAL A 199 -3.87 -22.15 -4.60
CA VAL A 199 -2.76 -21.34 -5.12
C VAL A 199 -1.57 -22.23 -5.47
N ARG A 200 -0.99 -22.02 -6.66
CA ARG A 200 0.21 -22.71 -7.13
C ARG A 200 1.45 -21.84 -6.99
N GLU A 201 2.62 -22.49 -6.83
CA GLU A 201 3.91 -21.80 -6.79
C GLU A 201 4.22 -21.13 -8.14
N THR A 202 4.72 -19.87 -8.11
CA THR A 202 5.00 -19.09 -9.33
C THR A 202 6.48 -18.85 -9.58
N ARG A 203 7.39 -19.32 -8.73
CA ARG A 203 8.84 -19.17 -8.89
C ARG A 203 9.35 -19.69 -10.23
N GLY A 204 8.73 -20.78 -10.74
CA GLY A 204 9.04 -21.32 -12.07
C GLY A 204 8.77 -20.33 -13.20
N HIS A 205 7.71 -19.51 -13.12
CA HIS A 205 7.42 -18.48 -14.11
C HIS A 205 8.45 -17.34 -14.07
N ALA A 206 8.90 -16.94 -12.89
CA ALA A 206 9.98 -15.96 -12.74
C ALA A 206 11.30 -16.46 -13.36
N ASN A 207 11.65 -17.74 -13.14
CA ASN A 207 12.83 -18.37 -13.74
C ASN A 207 12.71 -18.45 -15.26
N LEU A 208 11.53 -18.81 -15.79
CA LEU A 208 11.24 -18.82 -17.22
C LEU A 208 11.40 -17.43 -17.85
N GLU A 209 10.87 -16.39 -17.20
CA GLU A 209 11.06 -15.02 -17.69
C GLU A 209 12.55 -14.63 -17.71
N ALA A 210 13.29 -14.96 -16.65
CA ALA A 210 14.72 -14.67 -16.56
C ALA A 210 15.51 -15.36 -17.68
N SER A 211 15.15 -16.59 -18.05
CA SER A 211 15.82 -17.34 -19.13
C SER A 211 15.50 -16.79 -20.54
N GLN A 212 14.34 -16.15 -20.71
CA GLN A 212 13.92 -15.58 -22.00
C GLN A 212 14.45 -14.15 -22.23
N ARG A 213 14.98 -13.49 -21.20
CA ARG A 213 15.63 -12.18 -21.37
C ARG A 213 17.00 -12.40 -21.98
N PRO A 214 17.31 -11.82 -23.18
CA PRO A 214 18.69 -11.74 -23.64
C PRO A 214 19.50 -11.10 -22.52
N VAL A 215 20.68 -11.65 -22.24
CA VAL A 215 21.68 -10.91 -21.44
C VAL A 215 21.84 -9.57 -22.16
N ALA A 216 21.34 -8.51 -21.57
CA ALA A 216 21.41 -7.19 -22.18
C ALA A 216 22.91 -6.91 -22.39
N VAL A 217 23.36 -7.03 -23.62
CA VAL A 217 24.64 -6.49 -24.05
C VAL A 217 24.60 -5.04 -23.59
N ALA A 218 25.51 -4.70 -22.70
CA ALA A 218 25.65 -3.35 -22.20
C ALA A 218 25.59 -2.42 -23.41
N ARG A 219 24.67 -1.44 -23.40
CA ARG A 219 24.71 -0.37 -24.39
C ARG A 219 26.16 0.12 -24.41
N PRO A 220 26.79 0.27 -25.60
CA PRO A 220 28.12 0.82 -25.65
C PRO A 220 28.14 2.11 -24.85
N ALA A 221 29.08 2.22 -23.91
CA ALA A 221 29.34 3.46 -23.21
C ALA A 221 29.60 4.54 -24.27
N ALA A 222 29.18 5.78 -23.99
CA ALA A 222 29.50 6.90 -24.87
C ALA A 222 31.00 6.90 -25.21
N PRO A 223 31.39 7.32 -26.43
CA PRO A 223 32.79 7.29 -26.84
C PRO A 223 33.63 8.10 -25.84
N GLY A 224 34.59 7.44 -25.18
CA GLY A 224 35.48 8.06 -24.19
C GLY A 224 35.45 7.48 -22.80
N THR A 225 34.53 6.55 -22.49
CA THR A 225 34.57 5.81 -21.23
C THR A 225 35.23 4.45 -21.47
N GLU A 226 36.36 4.19 -20.82
CA GLU A 226 37.10 2.94 -20.92
C GLU A 226 36.16 1.76 -20.65
N ALA A 227 36.15 0.80 -21.57
CA ALA A 227 35.49 -0.47 -21.45
C ALA A 227 36.28 -1.34 -20.44
N GLY A 228 35.99 -1.17 -19.16
CA GLY A 228 36.71 -1.90 -18.13
C GLY A 228 36.18 -1.57 -16.76
N THR A 229 35.17 -2.24 -16.42
CA THR A 229 34.77 -2.78 -15.12
C THR A 229 33.25 -2.98 -15.15
N GLU A 230 32.76 -4.21 -14.96
CA GLU A 230 31.37 -4.47 -14.61
C GLU A 230 31.02 -3.50 -13.49
N ALA A 231 30.19 -2.52 -13.77
CA ALA A 231 29.77 -1.56 -12.76
C ALA A 231 29.17 -2.39 -11.62
N GLU A 232 29.90 -2.50 -10.51
CA GLU A 232 29.53 -3.26 -9.33
C GLU A 232 28.09 -2.87 -8.94
N ARG A 233 27.28 -3.88 -8.67
CA ARG A 233 25.94 -3.62 -8.12
C ARG A 233 26.10 -2.79 -6.86
N PRO A 234 25.47 -1.62 -6.75
CA PRO A 234 25.59 -0.83 -5.53
C PRO A 234 25.12 -1.65 -4.33
N THR A 235 25.83 -1.56 -3.24
CA THR A 235 25.47 -2.24 -1.99
C THR A 235 24.13 -1.76 -1.49
N LEU A 236 23.43 -2.57 -0.70
CA LEU A 236 22.11 -2.20 -0.16
C LEU A 236 22.15 -0.84 0.60
N PRO A 237 23.15 -0.52 1.45
CA PRO A 237 23.27 0.81 2.05
C PRO A 237 23.43 1.93 1.02
N ALA A 238 24.18 1.69 -0.06
CA ALA A 238 24.33 2.68 -1.14
C ALA A 238 23.02 2.93 -1.89
N VAL A 239 22.24 1.87 -2.19
CA VAL A 239 20.91 1.99 -2.78
C VAL A 239 19.97 2.73 -1.83
N PHE A 240 20.03 2.43 -0.53
CA PHE A 240 19.24 3.11 0.49
C PHE A 240 19.55 4.62 0.50
N ALA A 241 20.81 5.01 0.58
CA ALA A 241 21.23 6.41 0.58
C ALA A 241 20.85 7.12 -0.73
N LEU A 242 21.02 6.44 -1.87
CA LEU A 242 20.66 6.98 -3.20
C LEU A 242 19.15 7.23 -3.28
N THR A 243 18.34 6.25 -2.90
CA THR A 243 16.88 6.29 -3.01
C THR A 243 16.25 7.25 -2.00
N SER A 244 16.79 7.29 -0.77
CA SER A 244 16.21 8.10 0.31
C SER A 244 16.62 9.57 0.27
N LEU A 245 17.85 9.88 -0.21
CA LEU A 245 18.45 11.20 0.01
C LEU A 245 19.09 11.84 -1.24
N ARG A 246 19.89 11.07 -1.99
CA ARG A 246 20.81 11.64 -2.98
C ARG A 246 20.17 11.91 -4.33
N GLU A 247 19.42 10.94 -4.85
CA GLU A 247 18.76 11.08 -6.13
C GLU A 247 17.48 11.92 -5.98
N PRO A 248 17.35 13.07 -6.69
CA PRO A 248 16.26 14.02 -6.45
C PRO A 248 14.86 13.44 -6.66
N ALA A 249 14.64 12.70 -7.74
CA ALA A 249 13.32 12.15 -8.05
C ALA A 249 12.97 11.00 -7.12
N LEU A 250 13.93 10.09 -6.79
CA LEU A 250 13.69 8.98 -5.87
C LEU A 250 13.41 9.46 -4.44
N SER A 251 14.20 10.44 -3.95
CA SER A 251 14.00 11.00 -2.60
C SER A 251 12.68 11.78 -2.50
N ALA A 252 12.30 12.51 -3.55
CA ALA A 252 11.01 13.16 -3.64
C ALA A 252 9.87 12.14 -3.66
N ALA A 253 10.03 11.01 -4.35
CA ALA A 253 9.05 9.94 -4.36
C ALA A 253 8.93 9.25 -2.98
N CYS A 254 10.06 9.00 -2.28
CA CYS A 254 10.05 8.40 -0.95
C CYS A 254 9.33 9.27 0.08
N GLN A 255 9.62 10.58 0.13
CA GLN A 255 8.95 11.48 1.05
C GLN A 255 7.46 11.65 0.70
N ALA A 256 7.11 11.77 -0.59
CA ALA A 256 5.71 11.87 -1.00
C ALA A 256 4.91 10.60 -0.67
N GLY A 257 5.51 9.42 -0.87
CA GLY A 257 4.91 8.15 -0.47
C GLY A 257 4.70 8.04 1.05
N MET A 258 5.68 8.49 1.84
CA MET A 258 5.57 8.54 3.30
C MET A 258 4.45 9.47 3.74
N VAL A 259 4.38 10.68 3.18
CA VAL A 259 3.32 11.65 3.53
C VAL A 259 1.95 11.19 3.03
N ASN A 260 1.86 10.54 1.88
CA ASN A 260 0.61 9.93 1.41
C ASN A 260 0.07 8.91 2.40
N ASN A 261 0.91 8.02 2.95
CA ASN A 261 0.48 7.06 3.95
C ASN A 261 0.36 7.66 5.38
N LEU A 262 0.96 8.81 5.63
CA LEU A 262 0.71 9.61 6.83
C LEU A 262 -0.76 10.09 6.83
N ASN A 263 -1.29 10.50 5.68
CA ASN A 263 -2.72 10.82 5.51
C ASN A 263 -3.60 9.61 5.84
N ASP A 264 -3.18 8.40 5.44
CA ASP A 264 -3.88 7.16 5.80
C ASP A 264 -3.90 6.92 7.32
N GLY A 265 -2.75 7.13 7.99
CA GLY A 265 -2.66 7.00 9.45
C GLY A 265 -3.62 7.92 10.19
N LEU A 266 -3.76 9.17 9.74
CA LEU A 266 -4.77 10.12 10.23
C LEU A 266 -6.19 9.64 9.90
N ALA A 267 -6.44 9.28 8.63
CA ALA A 267 -7.78 8.97 8.14
C ALA A 267 -8.38 7.73 8.83
N TRP A 268 -7.56 6.72 9.08
CA TRP A 268 -8.03 5.50 9.78
C TRP A 268 -8.16 5.69 11.28
N GLY A 269 -7.23 6.44 11.86
CA GLY A 269 -7.17 6.59 13.30
C GLY A 269 -8.07 7.69 13.82
N LEU A 270 -7.86 8.91 13.36
CA LEU A 270 -8.47 10.08 13.94
C LEU A 270 -9.86 10.39 13.38
N LEU A 271 -10.09 10.24 12.06
CA LEU A 271 -11.34 10.70 11.45
C LEU A 271 -12.59 9.98 11.96
N PRO A 272 -12.61 8.65 12.23
CA PRO A 272 -13.78 8.01 12.83
C PRO A 272 -14.16 8.63 14.19
N VAL A 273 -13.17 8.94 15.03
CA VAL A 273 -13.40 9.61 16.34
C VAL A 273 -13.85 11.05 16.13
N PHE A 274 -13.25 11.77 15.16
CA PHE A 274 -13.66 13.12 14.80
C PHE A 274 -15.13 13.17 14.38
N PHE A 275 -15.56 12.26 13.49
CA PHE A 275 -16.96 12.19 13.04
C PHE A 275 -17.91 11.77 14.18
N ALA A 276 -17.50 10.84 15.03
CA ALA A 276 -18.30 10.44 16.21
C ALA A 276 -18.51 11.60 17.18
N ARG A 277 -17.51 12.45 17.42
CA ARG A 277 -17.64 13.67 18.24
C ARG A 277 -18.53 14.73 17.59
N HIS A 278 -18.80 14.64 16.29
CA HIS A 278 -19.77 15.44 15.57
C HIS A 278 -21.12 14.73 15.42
N HIS A 279 -21.40 13.73 16.27
CA HIS A 279 -22.67 13.02 16.38
C HIS A 279 -23.09 12.24 15.13
N LEU A 280 -22.15 11.83 14.26
CA LEU A 280 -22.46 10.91 13.18
C LEU A 280 -22.69 9.51 13.74
N SER A 281 -23.66 8.80 13.15
CA SER A 281 -23.87 7.39 13.45
C SER A 281 -22.71 6.52 12.97
N VAL A 282 -22.52 5.37 13.59
CA VAL A 282 -21.46 4.40 13.20
C VAL A 282 -21.61 3.96 11.74
N GLU A 283 -22.86 3.85 11.26
CA GLU A 283 -23.17 3.56 9.86
C GLU A 283 -22.63 4.65 8.92
N ALA A 284 -22.92 5.93 9.21
CA ALA A 284 -22.44 7.06 8.44
C ALA A 284 -20.89 7.14 8.45
N ILE A 285 -20.27 6.87 9.60
CA ILE A 285 -18.81 6.78 9.73
C ILE A 285 -18.26 5.65 8.85
N GLY A 286 -18.93 4.50 8.82
CA GLY A 286 -18.57 3.37 7.95
C GLY A 286 -18.59 3.73 6.47
N VAL A 287 -19.58 4.52 6.01
CA VAL A 287 -19.63 5.02 4.62
C VAL A 287 -18.47 5.97 4.34
N LEU A 288 -18.18 6.91 5.25
CA LEU A 288 -17.05 7.84 5.09
C LEU A 288 -15.70 7.11 5.06
N ALA A 289 -15.51 6.13 5.95
CA ALA A 289 -14.31 5.30 5.99
C ALA A 289 -14.14 4.42 4.74
N ALA A 290 -15.25 4.03 4.09
CA ALA A 290 -15.25 3.26 2.86
C ALA A 290 -15.04 4.12 1.61
N ALA A 291 -15.59 5.34 1.56
CA ALA A 291 -15.57 6.20 0.39
C ALA A 291 -14.14 6.51 -0.09
N TYR A 292 -13.25 6.82 0.84
CA TYR A 292 -11.85 7.12 0.55
C TYR A 292 -11.12 5.96 -0.15
N PRO A 293 -11.02 4.73 0.42
CA PRO A 293 -10.33 3.62 -0.23
C PRO A 293 -11.07 3.08 -1.46
N ALA A 294 -12.39 3.23 -1.57
CA ALA A 294 -13.15 2.85 -2.75
C ALA A 294 -12.75 3.70 -3.96
N ILE A 295 -12.76 5.03 -3.79
CA ILE A 295 -12.41 5.97 -4.86
C ILE A 295 -10.92 5.87 -5.20
N TRP A 296 -10.06 5.72 -4.20
CA TRP A 296 -8.66 5.46 -4.41
C TRP A 296 -8.43 4.17 -5.21
N GLY A 297 -9.01 3.04 -4.79
CA GLY A 297 -8.86 1.74 -5.46
C GLY A 297 -9.33 1.76 -6.90
N LEU A 298 -10.53 2.28 -7.16
CA LEU A 298 -11.08 2.38 -8.51
C LEU A 298 -10.36 3.43 -9.37
N GLY A 299 -10.02 4.56 -8.78
CA GLY A 299 -9.34 5.67 -9.48
C GLY A 299 -7.98 5.28 -10.06
N GLN A 300 -7.26 4.34 -9.43
CA GLN A 300 -5.97 3.86 -9.94
C GLN A 300 -6.04 3.23 -11.33
N LEU A 301 -7.18 2.65 -11.69
CA LEU A 301 -7.40 2.10 -13.03
C LEU A 301 -7.34 3.18 -14.12
N LEU A 302 -7.68 4.43 -13.76
CA LEU A 302 -7.66 5.57 -14.65
C LEU A 302 -6.34 6.36 -14.56
N THR A 303 -5.88 6.61 -13.32
CA THR A 303 -4.72 7.49 -13.09
C THR A 303 -3.39 6.83 -13.46
N GLY A 304 -3.28 5.51 -13.44
CA GLY A 304 -2.12 4.80 -13.95
C GLY A 304 -1.83 5.12 -15.42
N PRO A 305 -2.74 4.80 -16.36
CA PRO A 305 -2.61 5.18 -17.77
C PRO A 305 -2.53 6.69 -18.01
N LEU A 306 -3.19 7.50 -17.17
CA LEU A 306 -3.14 8.95 -17.27
C LEU A 306 -1.73 9.49 -16.98
N SER A 307 -1.03 8.88 -16.03
CA SER A 307 0.35 9.25 -15.70
C SER A 307 1.35 8.95 -16.83
N ASP A 308 1.02 7.98 -17.69
CA ASP A 308 1.81 7.68 -18.90
C ASP A 308 1.62 8.71 -20.02
N ARG A 309 0.63 9.58 -19.91
CA ARG A 309 0.32 10.63 -20.90
C ARG A 309 0.66 12.04 -20.41
N LEU A 310 0.30 12.34 -19.17
CA LEU A 310 0.47 13.69 -18.58
C LEU A 310 1.84 13.88 -17.92
N GLY A 311 2.56 12.79 -17.65
CA GLY A 311 3.82 12.82 -16.88
C GLY A 311 3.62 12.42 -15.42
N ARG A 312 4.72 12.05 -14.78
CA ARG A 312 4.74 11.58 -13.37
C ARG A 312 4.65 12.75 -12.40
N LYS A 313 5.54 13.73 -12.59
CA LYS A 313 5.66 14.88 -11.69
C LYS A 313 4.38 15.70 -11.55
N PRO A 314 3.69 16.14 -12.63
CA PRO A 314 2.44 16.90 -12.49
C PRO A 314 1.38 16.14 -11.71
N LEU A 315 1.20 14.85 -12.03
CA LEU A 315 0.15 14.05 -11.41
C LEU A 315 0.39 13.85 -9.91
N ILE A 316 1.64 13.61 -9.49
CA ILE A 316 2.00 13.51 -8.07
C ILE A 316 1.77 14.86 -7.38
N THR A 317 2.26 15.96 -7.96
CA THR A 317 2.15 17.29 -7.37
C THR A 317 0.69 17.69 -7.14
N TRP A 318 -0.14 17.63 -8.18
CA TRP A 318 -1.55 17.97 -8.10
C TRP A 318 -2.32 17.03 -7.19
N GLY A 319 -1.98 15.74 -7.20
CA GLY A 319 -2.58 14.75 -6.30
C GLY A 319 -2.29 15.05 -4.83
N MET A 320 -1.05 15.45 -4.47
CA MET A 320 -0.71 15.87 -3.11
C MET A 320 -1.46 17.14 -2.69
N TRP A 321 -1.58 18.14 -3.57
CA TRP A 321 -2.34 19.36 -3.26
C TRP A 321 -3.84 19.09 -3.15
N LEU A 322 -4.39 18.19 -3.96
CA LEU A 322 -5.78 17.79 -3.84
C LEU A 322 -6.07 17.07 -2.51
N GLN A 323 -5.15 16.19 -2.07
CA GLN A 323 -5.25 15.56 -0.75
C GLN A 323 -5.18 16.60 0.37
N ALA A 324 -4.26 17.57 0.29
CA ALA A 324 -4.16 18.66 1.27
C ALA A 324 -5.45 19.48 1.34
N ALA A 325 -6.02 19.85 0.19
CA ALA A 325 -7.30 20.56 0.11
C ALA A 325 -8.46 19.75 0.70
N ALA A 326 -8.49 18.43 0.43
CA ALA A 326 -9.50 17.54 0.98
C ALA A 326 -9.44 17.44 2.51
N LEU A 327 -8.24 17.35 3.09
CA LEU A 327 -8.02 17.35 4.53
C LEU A 327 -8.42 18.73 5.14
N ALA A 328 -8.01 19.83 4.51
CA ALA A 328 -8.42 21.17 4.93
C ALA A 328 -9.96 21.33 4.89
N ALA A 329 -10.62 20.81 3.84
CA ALA A 329 -12.07 20.79 3.76
C ALA A 329 -12.71 19.97 4.89
N THR A 330 -12.12 18.82 5.25
CA THR A 330 -12.60 18.01 6.39
C THR A 330 -12.54 18.78 7.71
N ALA A 331 -11.48 19.57 7.92
CA ALA A 331 -11.31 20.36 9.15
C ALA A 331 -12.24 21.58 9.22
N THR A 332 -12.60 22.18 8.08
CA THR A 332 -13.34 23.45 8.02
C THR A 332 -14.83 23.30 7.77
N LEU A 333 -15.18 22.41 6.84
CA LEU A 333 -16.58 22.21 6.45
C LEU A 333 -17.29 21.32 7.49
N ARG A 334 -18.61 21.47 7.55
CA ARG A 334 -19.45 20.73 8.48
C ARG A 334 -20.53 19.96 7.73
N GLY A 335 -20.90 18.81 8.30
CA GLY A 335 -21.99 17.99 7.83
C GLY A 335 -21.57 16.83 6.92
N TYR A 336 -22.35 15.78 6.95
CA TYR A 336 -22.09 14.53 6.28
C TYR A 336 -21.79 14.68 4.76
N PRO A 337 -22.57 15.45 3.96
CA PRO A 337 -22.29 15.58 2.53
C PRO A 337 -20.93 16.22 2.22
N ALA A 338 -20.52 17.21 3.02
CA ALA A 338 -19.25 17.88 2.86
C ALA A 338 -18.08 16.96 3.18
N TRP A 339 -18.18 16.18 4.26
CA TRP A 339 -17.17 15.19 4.63
C TRP A 339 -17.11 14.02 3.64
N LEU A 340 -18.25 13.61 3.08
CA LEU A 340 -18.26 12.59 2.01
C LEU A 340 -17.54 13.10 0.74
N ALA A 341 -17.80 14.34 0.35
CA ALA A 341 -17.10 14.97 -0.77
C ALA A 341 -15.59 15.10 -0.48
N ALA A 342 -15.20 15.50 0.74
CA ALA A 342 -13.80 15.57 1.15
C ALA A 342 -13.13 14.19 1.12
N ALA A 343 -13.78 13.14 1.62
CA ALA A 343 -13.27 11.76 1.56
C ALA A 343 -13.11 11.29 0.10
N ALA A 344 -14.04 11.66 -0.78
CA ALA A 344 -13.96 11.37 -2.20
C ALA A 344 -12.76 12.08 -2.86
N LEU A 345 -12.57 13.37 -2.59
CA LEU A 345 -11.44 14.15 -3.09
C LEU A 345 -10.10 13.61 -2.59
N LEU A 346 -10.04 13.20 -1.31
CA LEU A 346 -8.86 12.54 -0.74
C LEU A 346 -8.53 11.26 -1.51
N GLY A 347 -9.55 10.45 -1.84
CA GLY A 347 -9.42 9.25 -2.64
C GLY A 347 -8.90 9.52 -4.05
N VAL A 348 -9.41 10.54 -4.74
CA VAL A 348 -8.94 10.95 -6.07
C VAL A 348 -7.47 11.38 -6.00
N GLY A 349 -7.12 12.24 -5.04
CA GLY A 349 -5.74 12.70 -4.85
C GLY A 349 -4.78 11.52 -4.61
N THR A 350 -5.16 10.57 -3.76
CA THR A 350 -4.36 9.37 -3.49
C THR A 350 -4.25 8.46 -4.71
N ALA A 351 -5.31 8.32 -5.51
CA ALA A 351 -5.26 7.57 -6.76
C ALA A 351 -4.31 8.19 -7.79
N MET A 352 -4.18 9.51 -7.82
CA MET A 352 -3.21 10.20 -8.67
C MET A 352 -1.76 9.96 -8.24
N VAL A 353 -1.52 9.89 -6.94
CA VAL A 353 -0.17 9.83 -6.34
C VAL A 353 0.37 8.39 -6.30
N TYR A 354 -0.40 7.47 -5.75
CA TYR A 354 0.08 6.15 -5.35
C TYR A 354 0.70 5.31 -6.49
N PRO A 355 0.01 5.05 -7.63
CA PRO A 355 0.58 4.28 -8.72
C PRO A 355 1.70 5.03 -9.43
N THR A 356 1.60 6.36 -9.48
CA THR A 356 2.52 7.24 -10.19
C THR A 356 3.89 7.29 -9.52
N LEU A 357 3.94 7.25 -8.17
CA LEU A 357 5.21 7.16 -7.42
C LEU A 357 5.98 5.88 -7.74
N LEU A 358 5.30 4.73 -7.79
CA LEU A 358 5.93 3.47 -8.18
C LEU A 358 6.44 3.49 -9.62
N ALA A 359 5.68 4.11 -10.53
CA ALA A 359 6.10 4.27 -11.91
C ALA A 359 7.35 5.17 -12.01
N ALA A 360 7.37 6.31 -11.31
CA ALA A 360 8.52 7.20 -11.27
C ALA A 360 9.80 6.51 -10.76
N ILE A 361 9.68 5.69 -9.70
CA ILE A 361 10.81 4.89 -9.21
C ILE A 361 11.26 3.88 -10.28
N GLY A 362 10.31 3.26 -10.97
CA GLY A 362 10.59 2.33 -12.06
C GLY A 362 11.30 2.98 -13.24
N ASP A 363 11.00 4.25 -13.53
CA ASP A 363 11.60 5.03 -14.61
C ASP A 363 13.07 5.40 -14.29
N VAL A 364 13.36 5.78 -13.03
CA VAL A 364 14.67 6.28 -12.59
C VAL A 364 15.61 5.16 -12.16
N ALA A 365 15.10 4.17 -11.40
CA ALA A 365 15.95 3.13 -10.84
C ALA A 365 16.44 2.15 -11.90
N HIS A 366 17.78 1.97 -12.00
CA HIS A 366 18.38 1.03 -12.94
C HIS A 366 17.89 -0.41 -12.68
N PRO A 367 17.59 -1.22 -13.71
CA PRO A 367 17.04 -2.57 -13.57
C PRO A 367 17.77 -3.49 -12.59
N ARG A 368 19.11 -3.36 -12.46
CA ARG A 368 19.94 -4.18 -11.57
C ARG A 368 19.66 -3.96 -10.08
N TRP A 369 19.17 -2.79 -9.67
CA TRP A 369 18.89 -2.46 -8.27
C TRP A 369 17.48 -1.87 -8.06
N ARG A 370 16.64 -1.84 -9.09
CA ARG A 370 15.24 -1.35 -9.03
C ARG A 370 14.42 -2.02 -7.94
N ALA A 371 14.55 -3.34 -7.78
CA ALA A 371 13.83 -4.07 -6.73
C ALA A 371 14.21 -3.57 -5.34
N SER A 372 15.50 -3.28 -5.10
CA SER A 372 15.97 -2.71 -3.85
C SER A 372 15.45 -1.28 -3.64
N ALA A 373 15.43 -0.44 -4.70
CA ALA A 373 14.86 0.91 -4.63
C ALA A 373 13.36 0.89 -4.29
N VAL A 374 12.59 -0.01 -4.90
CA VAL A 374 11.17 -0.21 -4.58
C VAL A 374 11.02 -0.68 -3.12
N GLY A 375 11.91 -1.53 -2.63
CA GLY A 375 11.93 -1.96 -1.22
C GLY A 375 12.15 -0.80 -0.26
N VAL A 376 13.11 0.09 -0.56
CA VAL A 376 13.38 1.31 0.23
C VAL A 376 12.18 2.27 0.20
N TYR A 377 11.60 2.48 -0.98
CA TYR A 377 10.38 3.28 -1.11
C TYR A 377 9.23 2.73 -0.25
N ARG A 378 8.99 1.41 -0.32
CA ARG A 378 7.93 0.77 0.48
C ARG A 378 8.17 0.89 1.98
N LEU A 379 9.42 0.83 2.42
CA LEU A 379 9.78 1.06 3.81
C LEU A 379 9.33 2.46 4.26
N TRP A 380 9.71 3.51 3.53
CA TRP A 380 9.32 4.89 3.84
C TRP A 380 7.81 5.09 3.74
N ARG A 381 7.20 4.61 2.67
CA ARG A 381 5.76 4.70 2.48
C ARG A 381 4.99 4.06 3.65
N ASP A 382 5.32 2.83 4.00
CA ASP A 382 4.56 2.11 5.03
C ASP A 382 4.87 2.61 6.45
N ALA A 383 6.07 3.17 6.70
CA ALA A 383 6.37 3.92 7.92
C ALA A 383 5.46 5.15 8.09
N GLY A 384 4.96 5.71 6.99
CA GLY A 384 3.99 6.80 7.00
C GLY A 384 2.74 6.51 7.83
N PHE A 385 2.24 5.28 7.85
CA PHE A 385 1.11 4.88 8.72
C PHE A 385 1.42 5.12 10.20
N ALA A 386 2.58 4.65 10.65
CA ALA A 386 2.99 4.78 12.05
C ALA A 386 3.28 6.24 12.42
N ILE A 387 4.01 6.95 11.56
CA ILE A 387 4.35 8.36 11.77
C ILE A 387 3.08 9.22 11.78
N GLY A 388 2.16 8.95 10.84
CA GLY A 388 0.90 9.69 10.72
C GLY A 388 -0.01 9.50 11.92
N ALA A 389 -0.19 8.27 12.37
CA ALA A 389 -1.01 7.97 13.54
C ALA A 389 -0.42 8.61 14.81
N LEU A 390 0.90 8.48 15.01
CA LEU A 390 1.58 9.08 16.15
C LEU A 390 1.45 10.61 16.14
N LEU A 391 1.79 11.24 15.02
CA LEU A 391 1.71 12.69 14.86
C LEU A 391 0.29 13.18 15.05
N ALA A 392 -0.69 12.54 14.40
CA ALA A 392 -2.10 12.92 14.51
C ALA A 392 -2.61 12.78 15.94
N GLY A 393 -2.25 11.71 16.65
CA GLY A 393 -2.60 11.49 18.04
C GLY A 393 -2.01 12.56 18.96
N MET A 394 -0.70 12.80 18.86
CA MET A 394 0.00 13.78 19.69
C MET A 394 -0.52 15.20 19.48
N VAL A 395 -0.69 15.64 18.23
CA VAL A 395 -1.23 16.98 17.93
C VAL A 395 -2.69 17.08 18.38
N ALA A 396 -3.47 16.02 18.22
CA ALA A 396 -4.86 16.01 18.66
C ALA A 396 -5.00 16.08 20.19
N ASP A 397 -4.12 15.44 20.95
CA ASP A 397 -4.09 15.49 22.41
C ASP A 397 -3.66 16.89 22.92
N LEU A 398 -2.71 17.53 22.25
CA LEU A 398 -2.17 18.83 22.67
C LEU A 398 -3.01 20.03 22.20
N LEU A 399 -3.47 19.99 20.95
CA LEU A 399 -4.05 21.15 20.25
C LEU A 399 -5.46 20.87 19.70
N GLY A 400 -5.96 19.65 19.87
CA GLY A 400 -7.26 19.20 19.38
C GLY A 400 -7.24 18.61 17.97
N MET A 401 -8.29 17.85 17.64
CA MET A 401 -8.37 17.07 16.39
C MET A 401 -8.34 17.93 15.13
N ALA A 402 -8.96 19.11 15.14
CA ALA A 402 -8.91 20.02 13.99
C ALA A 402 -7.48 20.48 13.69
N ALA A 403 -6.68 20.78 14.72
CA ALA A 403 -5.27 21.15 14.58
C ALA A 403 -4.45 19.98 14.00
N ALA A 404 -4.73 18.75 14.42
CA ALA A 404 -4.09 17.55 13.85
C ALA A 404 -4.38 17.40 12.35
N ILE A 405 -5.65 17.58 11.95
CA ILE A 405 -6.04 17.51 10.53
C ILE A 405 -5.33 18.61 9.72
N TRP A 406 -5.30 19.87 10.24
CA TRP A 406 -4.59 20.97 9.61
C TRP A 406 -3.08 20.75 9.51
N THR A 407 -2.46 20.17 10.53
CA THR A 407 -1.03 19.84 10.52
C THR A 407 -0.72 18.85 9.40
N VAL A 408 -1.52 17.81 9.28
CA VAL A 408 -1.35 16.80 8.22
C VAL A 408 -1.65 17.40 6.84
N ALA A 409 -2.67 18.25 6.71
CA ALA A 409 -2.95 18.98 5.47
C ALA A 409 -1.75 19.85 5.04
N GLY A 410 -1.17 20.60 5.99
CA GLY A 410 0.01 21.43 5.76
C GLY A 410 1.24 20.61 5.31
N LEU A 411 1.52 19.48 5.97
CA LEU A 411 2.60 18.57 5.59
C LEU A 411 2.37 17.98 4.19
N THR A 412 1.13 17.66 3.85
CA THR A 412 0.75 17.14 2.53
C THR A 412 0.92 18.19 1.45
N ALA A 413 0.53 19.44 1.72
CA ALA A 413 0.76 20.56 0.81
C ALA A 413 2.27 20.82 0.61
N ALA A 414 3.05 20.85 1.69
CA ALA A 414 4.50 21.00 1.64
C ALA A 414 5.18 19.87 0.87
N SER A 415 4.71 18.63 1.03
CA SER A 415 5.17 17.49 0.25
C SER A 415 4.94 17.69 -1.26
N GLY A 416 3.78 18.21 -1.64
CA GLY A 416 3.50 18.58 -3.04
C GLY A 416 4.48 19.64 -3.56
N VAL A 417 4.84 20.64 -2.75
CA VAL A 417 5.85 21.66 -3.09
C VAL A 417 7.24 21.02 -3.25
N ILE A 418 7.63 20.11 -2.35
CA ILE A 418 8.91 19.40 -2.46
C ILE A 418 8.98 18.60 -3.77
N VAL A 419 7.90 17.90 -4.15
CA VAL A 419 7.82 17.21 -5.44
C VAL A 419 7.96 18.19 -6.60
N ALA A 420 7.23 19.32 -6.55
CA ALA A 420 7.26 20.32 -7.62
C ALA A 420 8.67 20.93 -7.84
N ILE A 421 9.44 21.11 -6.77
CA ILE A 421 10.77 21.72 -6.84
C ILE A 421 11.85 20.67 -7.09
N ARG A 422 11.86 19.58 -6.34
CA ARG A 422 12.98 18.62 -6.28
C ARG A 422 12.89 17.54 -7.36
N MET A 423 11.66 17.11 -7.74
CA MET A 423 11.47 16.07 -8.73
C MET A 423 11.55 16.65 -10.15
N TYR A 424 12.34 16.05 -11.01
CA TYR A 424 12.24 16.28 -12.46
C TYR A 424 11.21 15.33 -13.08
N GLU A 425 10.74 15.61 -14.33
CA GLU A 425 9.86 14.69 -15.04
C GLU A 425 10.61 13.41 -15.40
N THR A 426 10.10 12.27 -14.93
CA THR A 426 10.76 10.97 -15.11
C THR A 426 10.23 10.19 -16.31
N LEU A 427 9.08 10.61 -16.87
CA LEU A 427 8.53 10.00 -18.07
C LEU A 427 9.36 10.41 -19.27
N HIS A 428 10.06 9.45 -19.87
CA HIS A 428 10.77 9.66 -21.13
C HIS A 428 9.77 9.51 -22.28
N LEU A 429 9.13 10.61 -22.67
CA LEU A 429 8.34 10.65 -23.92
C LEU A 429 9.31 10.44 -25.10
N PRO A 430 8.96 9.57 -26.10
CA PRO A 430 9.73 9.53 -27.34
C PRO A 430 9.72 10.94 -27.96
N VAL A 431 10.90 11.49 -28.21
CA VAL A 431 11.01 12.73 -28.97
C VAL A 431 10.30 12.50 -30.31
N PRO A 432 9.32 13.33 -30.71
CA PRO A 432 8.72 13.21 -32.03
C PRO A 432 9.83 13.23 -33.05
N ALA A 433 9.92 12.19 -33.89
CA ALA A 433 10.86 12.23 -35.01
C ALA A 433 10.60 13.54 -35.76
N SER A 434 11.63 14.41 -35.86
CA SER A 434 11.56 15.60 -36.66
C SER A 434 11.12 15.16 -38.05
N ARG A 435 9.95 15.59 -38.48
CA ARG A 435 9.48 15.37 -39.85
C ARG A 435 10.54 15.96 -40.78
N PRO A 436 11.00 15.19 -41.78
CA PRO A 436 11.95 15.67 -42.75
C PRO A 436 11.44 16.86 -43.54
#